data_622a7e8d9d5800577d055d4e0be44dc9
#
_entry.id   622a7e8d9d5800577d055d4e0be44dc9
#
_cell.length_a   1.000
_cell.length_b   1.000
_cell.length_c   1.000
_cell.angle_alpha   90.00
_cell.angle_beta   90.00
_cell.angle_gamma   90.00
#
_symmetry.space_group_name_H-M   'P 1'
#
loop_
_entity.id
_entity.type
_entity.pdbx_description
1 polymer ?
#
loop_
_entity_poly.entity_id
_entity_poly.type
_entity_poly.pdbx_seq_one_letter_code
_entity_poly.pdbx_strand_id
1 'polypeptide(L)'
;MLTAVDHVQLAAPPGSEDRLRAYYVDVLGMTEIPKPPVLAARGGCWFQAGAVQLHLGIEADFRPARKAHPGLRVTGIEAYAERLASLGVQVTWDDNLPGHRRFYSEDPVGNRLEFLEAMATASAERRG
;
A
#
# COMPACT_ATOMS: atom_id res chain seq x y z
N MET A 1 -3.05 -3.72 26.40
CA MET A 1 -2.86 -4.86 25.48
C MET A 1 -3.07 -4.41 24.05
N LEU A 2 -2.15 -4.76 23.16
CA LEU A 2 -2.30 -4.43 21.75
C LEU A 2 -3.42 -5.25 21.12
N THR A 3 -4.21 -4.66 20.22
CA THR A 3 -5.35 -5.34 19.58
C THR A 3 -5.25 -5.40 18.07
N ALA A 4 -4.71 -4.36 17.42
CA ALA A 4 -4.60 -4.32 15.97
C ALA A 4 -3.71 -3.17 15.53
N VAL A 5 -3.33 -3.15 14.26
CA VAL A 5 -2.75 -1.97 13.62
C VAL A 5 -3.91 -1.07 13.20
N ASP A 6 -3.93 0.16 13.67
CA ASP A 6 -4.94 1.15 13.29
C ASP A 6 -4.65 1.72 11.90
N HIS A 7 -3.43 2.16 11.68
CA HIS A 7 -2.98 2.67 10.39
C HIS A 7 -1.46 2.54 10.29
N VAL A 8 -0.96 2.68 9.07
CA VAL A 8 0.46 2.81 8.79
C VAL A 8 0.68 4.17 8.16
N GLN A 9 1.65 4.93 8.67
CA GLN A 9 2.02 6.21 8.08
C GLN A 9 3.31 6.08 7.30
N LEU A 10 3.27 6.55 6.06
CA LEU A 10 4.43 6.71 5.20
C LEU A 10 4.71 8.21 5.07
N ALA A 11 5.93 8.55 4.71
CA ALA A 11 6.32 9.93 4.47
C ALA A 11 6.21 10.28 2.98
N ALA A 12 6.09 11.57 2.69
CA ALA A 12 6.09 12.10 1.34
C ALA A 12 6.66 13.52 1.33
N PRO A 13 7.23 13.97 0.20
CA PRO A 13 7.78 15.31 0.15
C PRO A 13 6.68 16.37 0.06
N PRO A 14 7.00 17.63 0.44
CA PRO A 14 6.04 18.73 0.28
C PRO A 14 5.55 18.85 -1.16
N GLY A 15 4.24 19.13 -1.32
CA GLY A 15 3.64 19.37 -2.63
C GLY A 15 3.32 18.11 -3.41
N SER A 16 3.36 16.91 -2.79
CA SER A 16 3.13 15.65 -3.49
C SER A 16 1.68 15.15 -3.44
N GLU A 17 0.77 15.86 -2.78
CA GLU A 17 -0.57 15.36 -2.51
C GLU A 17 -1.33 14.93 -3.76
N ASP A 18 -1.26 15.68 -4.85
CA ASP A 18 -1.97 15.30 -6.08
C ASP A 18 -1.44 14.00 -6.68
N ARG A 19 -0.13 13.79 -6.64
CA ARG A 19 0.46 12.53 -7.09
C ARG A 19 0.08 11.37 -6.19
N LEU A 20 -0.03 11.62 -4.89
CA LEU A 20 -0.46 10.60 -3.93
C LEU A 20 -1.91 10.20 -4.18
N ARG A 21 -2.80 11.17 -4.44
CA ARG A 21 -4.20 10.89 -4.77
C ARG A 21 -4.33 10.08 -6.05
N ALA A 22 -3.58 10.47 -7.08
CA ALA A 22 -3.61 9.75 -8.36
C ALA A 22 -3.18 8.28 -8.19
N TYR A 23 -2.25 8.01 -7.29
CA TYR A 23 -1.77 6.65 -7.06
C TYR A 23 -2.68 5.88 -6.10
N TYR A 24 -2.86 6.38 -4.88
CA TYR A 24 -3.57 5.62 -3.85
C TYR A 24 -5.07 5.48 -4.17
N VAL A 25 -5.68 6.47 -4.78
CA VAL A 25 -7.10 6.40 -5.16
C VAL A 25 -7.27 5.77 -6.54
N ASP A 26 -6.66 6.34 -7.57
CA ASP A 26 -6.95 5.93 -8.95
C ASP A 26 -6.27 4.62 -9.32
N VAL A 27 -5.07 4.36 -8.82
CA VAL A 27 -4.35 3.12 -9.14
C VAL A 27 -4.68 2.02 -8.14
N LEU A 28 -4.47 2.26 -6.83
CA LEU A 28 -4.69 1.22 -5.81
C LEU A 28 -6.16 0.98 -5.50
N GLY A 29 -7.05 1.93 -5.75
CA GLY A 29 -8.47 1.78 -5.50
C GLY A 29 -8.90 2.14 -4.08
N MET A 30 -8.08 2.93 -3.36
CA MET A 30 -8.44 3.40 -2.03
C MET A 30 -9.35 4.63 -2.11
N THR A 31 -9.94 4.98 -0.99
CA THR A 31 -10.74 6.20 -0.85
C THR A 31 -10.00 7.18 0.04
N GLU A 32 -9.87 8.42 -0.38
CA GLU A 32 -9.32 9.46 0.48
C GLU A 32 -10.34 9.79 1.57
N ILE A 33 -9.87 9.84 2.84
CA ILE A 33 -10.71 10.21 3.97
C ILE A 33 -10.25 11.56 4.55
N PRO A 34 -11.18 12.35 5.09
CA PRO A 34 -10.83 13.68 5.60
C PRO A 34 -9.96 13.60 6.85
N LYS A 35 -9.05 14.56 6.95
CA LYS A 35 -8.22 14.73 8.15
C LYS A 35 -8.89 15.76 9.06
N PRO A 36 -8.77 15.61 10.39
CA PRO A 36 -9.19 16.66 11.31
C PRO A 36 -8.51 17.99 10.97
N PRO A 37 -9.17 19.14 11.18
CA PRO A 37 -8.62 20.43 10.75
C PRO A 37 -7.20 20.72 11.22
N VAL A 38 -6.86 20.39 12.47
CA VAL A 38 -5.52 20.61 13.02
C VAL A 38 -4.47 19.80 12.24
N LEU A 39 -4.81 18.57 11.86
CA LEU A 39 -3.89 17.71 11.10
C LEU A 39 -3.90 18.05 9.61
N ALA A 40 -5.03 18.49 9.08
CA ALA A 40 -5.13 18.91 7.68
C ALA A 40 -4.17 20.06 7.36
N ALA A 41 -3.95 20.95 8.32
CA ALA A 41 -3.03 22.08 8.16
C ALA A 41 -1.58 21.65 7.97
N ARG A 42 -1.22 20.42 8.34
CA ARG A 42 0.14 19.88 8.20
C ARG A 42 0.40 19.31 6.80
N GLY A 43 -0.62 19.26 5.93
CA GLY A 43 -0.53 18.64 4.63
C GLY A 43 -0.63 17.11 4.70
N GLY A 44 -0.45 16.46 3.55
CA GLY A 44 -0.56 15.01 3.45
C GLY A 44 -1.97 14.53 3.22
N CYS A 45 -2.13 13.22 3.12
CA CYS A 45 -3.40 12.59 2.77
C CYS A 45 -3.62 11.32 3.60
N TRP A 46 -4.86 11.01 3.89
CA TRP A 46 -5.27 9.74 4.51
C TRP A 46 -6.13 8.95 3.53
N PHE A 47 -5.81 7.67 3.37
CA PHE A 47 -6.52 6.77 2.46
C PHE A 47 -7.00 5.53 3.19
N GLN A 48 -8.15 4.99 2.76
CA GLN A 48 -8.74 3.80 3.35
C GLN A 48 -9.29 2.88 2.27
N ALA A 49 -9.13 1.58 2.50
CA ALA A 49 -9.78 0.52 1.71
C ALA A 49 -10.11 -0.62 2.68
N GLY A 50 -11.40 -0.82 2.98
CA GLY A 50 -11.81 -1.79 3.99
C GLY A 50 -11.15 -1.48 5.34
N ALA A 51 -10.47 -2.46 5.90
CA ALA A 51 -9.75 -2.32 7.17
C ALA A 51 -8.35 -1.71 7.02
N VAL A 52 -7.92 -1.43 5.79
CA VAL A 52 -6.59 -0.88 5.53
C VAL A 52 -6.64 0.64 5.57
N GLN A 53 -5.81 1.27 6.39
CA GLN A 53 -5.61 2.72 6.38
C GLN A 53 -4.14 3.04 6.17
N LEU A 54 -3.86 3.88 5.18
CA LEU A 54 -2.52 4.39 4.92
C LEU A 54 -2.56 5.92 5.01
N HIS A 55 -1.68 6.47 5.83
CA HIS A 55 -1.53 7.91 5.98
C HIS A 55 -0.22 8.33 5.32
N LEU A 56 -0.25 9.40 4.58
CA LEU A 56 0.94 9.99 3.97
C LEU A 56 1.22 11.32 4.67
N GLY A 57 2.30 11.36 5.43
CA GLY A 57 2.71 12.56 6.18
C GLY A 57 3.82 13.31 5.45
N ILE A 58 3.72 14.64 5.43
CA ILE A 58 4.71 15.46 4.73
C ILE A 58 5.97 15.61 5.59
N GLU A 59 7.11 15.38 4.97
CA GLU A 59 8.43 15.49 5.59
C GLU A 59 9.34 16.35 4.73
N ALA A 60 9.88 17.43 5.31
CA ALA A 60 10.69 18.39 4.56
C ALA A 60 11.96 17.77 3.97
N ASP A 61 12.66 16.95 4.74
CA ASP A 61 13.87 16.26 4.29
C ASP A 61 13.54 14.82 3.89
N PHE A 62 12.52 14.66 3.06
CA PHE A 62 12.00 13.36 2.69
C PHE A 62 13.05 12.48 2.02
N ARG A 63 13.06 11.21 2.49
CA ARG A 63 13.75 10.12 1.81
C ARG A 63 12.78 8.94 1.74
N PRO A 64 12.63 8.31 0.57
CA PRO A 64 11.71 7.20 0.46
C PRO A 64 12.14 6.01 1.31
N ALA A 65 11.16 5.32 1.91
CA ALA A 65 11.39 4.10 2.66
C ALA A 65 11.57 2.96 1.66
N ARG A 66 12.80 2.45 1.52
CA ARG A 66 13.13 1.41 0.55
C ARG A 66 13.28 0.03 1.20
N LYS A 67 13.50 -0.01 2.50
CA LYS A 67 13.55 -1.27 3.25
C LYS A 67 12.29 -1.44 4.09
N ALA A 68 11.98 -0.48 4.94
CA ALA A 68 10.74 -0.48 5.71
C ALA A 68 9.57 -0.28 4.75
N HIS A 69 8.54 -1.11 4.86
CA HIS A 69 7.40 -1.04 3.95
C HIS A 69 6.19 -1.74 4.57
N PRO A 70 4.98 -1.33 4.21
CA PRO A 70 3.80 -2.07 4.61
C PRO A 70 3.59 -3.30 3.73
N GLY A 71 3.11 -4.38 4.33
CA GLY A 71 2.62 -5.55 3.60
C GLY A 71 1.11 -5.48 3.51
N LEU A 72 0.58 -5.40 2.30
CA LEU A 72 -0.83 -5.19 2.04
C LEU A 72 -1.43 -6.45 1.42
N ARG A 73 -2.39 -7.04 2.12
CA ARG A 73 -3.06 -8.25 1.63
C ARG A 73 -4.07 -7.87 0.57
N VAL A 74 -4.06 -8.60 -0.55
CA VAL A 74 -5.00 -8.40 -1.65
C VAL A 74 -5.71 -9.71 -1.98
N THR A 75 -6.87 -9.59 -2.60
CA THR A 75 -7.61 -10.72 -3.16
C THR A 75 -7.49 -10.66 -4.68
N GLY A 76 -7.15 -11.79 -5.33
CA GLY A 76 -6.96 -11.82 -6.77
C GLY A 76 -5.69 -11.10 -7.19
N ILE A 77 -4.56 -11.46 -6.59
CA ILE A 77 -3.29 -10.74 -6.76
C ILE A 77 -2.82 -10.70 -8.21
N GLU A 78 -3.08 -11.75 -9.01
CA GLU A 78 -2.66 -11.77 -10.42
C GLU A 78 -3.36 -10.64 -11.21
N ALA A 79 -4.68 -10.53 -11.06
CA ALA A 79 -5.45 -9.48 -11.73
C ALA A 79 -5.05 -8.10 -11.21
N TYR A 80 -4.77 -7.99 -9.92
CA TYR A 80 -4.36 -6.72 -9.32
C TYR A 80 -3.00 -6.27 -9.88
N ALA A 81 -2.05 -7.20 -10.00
CA ALA A 81 -0.74 -6.92 -10.60
C ALA A 81 -0.89 -6.48 -12.07
N GLU A 82 -1.75 -7.15 -12.83
CA GLU A 82 -2.02 -6.77 -14.22
C GLU A 82 -2.60 -5.36 -14.32
N ARG A 83 -3.52 -5.01 -13.41
CA ARG A 83 -4.07 -3.66 -13.35
C ARG A 83 -2.97 -2.63 -13.11
N LEU A 84 -2.10 -2.85 -12.12
CA LEU A 84 -1.03 -1.93 -11.80
C LEU A 84 -0.07 -1.78 -12.99
N ALA A 85 0.33 -2.89 -13.60
CA ALA A 85 1.21 -2.86 -14.75
C ALA A 85 0.59 -2.11 -15.93
N SER A 86 -0.70 -2.28 -16.18
CA SER A 86 -1.41 -1.58 -17.26
C SER A 86 -1.47 -0.08 -17.04
N LEU A 87 -1.36 0.36 -15.78
CA LEU A 87 -1.34 1.78 -15.41
C LEU A 87 0.09 2.32 -15.27
N GLY A 88 1.09 1.56 -15.73
CA GLY A 88 2.47 2.00 -15.75
C GLY A 88 3.21 1.83 -14.43
N VAL A 89 2.66 1.08 -13.48
CA VAL A 89 3.29 0.84 -12.18
C VAL A 89 4.14 -0.42 -12.26
N GLN A 90 5.37 -0.34 -11.74
CA GLN A 90 6.29 -1.48 -11.74
C GLN A 90 5.80 -2.57 -10.81
N VAL A 91 5.81 -3.81 -11.28
CA VAL A 91 5.46 -5.00 -10.52
C VAL A 91 6.67 -5.94 -10.52
N THR A 92 7.18 -6.24 -9.33
CA THR A 92 8.33 -7.14 -9.17
C THR A 92 7.92 -8.33 -8.33
N TRP A 93 7.65 -9.45 -8.98
CA TRP A 93 7.28 -10.69 -8.29
C TRP A 93 8.43 -11.25 -7.48
N ASP A 94 8.10 -11.86 -6.33
CA ASP A 94 9.07 -12.47 -5.43
C ASP A 94 8.50 -13.78 -4.89
N ASP A 95 9.28 -14.85 -5.03
CA ASP A 95 8.85 -16.21 -4.66
C ASP A 95 9.45 -16.67 -3.32
N ASN A 96 10.07 -15.78 -2.56
CA ASN A 96 10.82 -16.16 -1.36
C ASN A 96 9.97 -16.27 -0.09
N LEU A 97 8.69 -15.93 -0.13
CA LEU A 97 7.81 -16.07 1.02
C LEU A 97 6.97 -17.34 0.88
N PRO A 98 7.28 -18.40 1.65
CA PRO A 98 6.53 -19.65 1.55
C PRO A 98 5.03 -19.45 1.82
N GLY A 99 4.20 -20.12 1.04
CA GLY A 99 2.75 -20.09 1.20
C GLY A 99 2.06 -18.85 0.72
N HIS A 100 2.79 -17.95 0.06
CA HIS A 100 2.25 -16.68 -0.41
C HIS A 100 2.66 -16.41 -1.85
N ARG A 101 1.78 -15.73 -2.56
CA ARG A 101 2.08 -15.08 -3.82
C ARG A 101 2.26 -13.60 -3.50
N ARG A 102 3.38 -12.99 -3.88
CA ARG A 102 3.59 -11.57 -3.56
C ARG A 102 4.39 -10.85 -4.62
N PHE A 103 4.21 -9.54 -4.68
CA PHE A 103 5.07 -8.67 -5.48
C PHE A 103 5.37 -7.39 -4.72
N TYR A 104 6.49 -6.79 -5.08
CA TYR A 104 6.88 -5.47 -4.61
C TYR A 104 6.59 -4.43 -5.66
N SER A 105 6.33 -3.22 -5.21
CA SER A 105 6.15 -2.05 -6.05
C SER A 105 6.62 -0.81 -5.31
N GLU A 106 6.53 0.33 -5.95
CA GLU A 106 6.84 1.61 -5.33
C GLU A 106 5.70 2.57 -5.56
N ASP A 107 5.44 3.43 -4.56
CA ASP A 107 4.49 4.52 -4.75
C ASP A 107 5.15 5.67 -5.56
N PRO A 108 4.41 6.73 -5.94
CA PRO A 108 4.96 7.75 -6.83
C PRO A 108 6.09 8.57 -6.23
N VAL A 109 6.33 8.48 -4.92
CA VAL A 109 7.42 9.19 -4.28
C VAL A 109 8.56 8.24 -3.86
N GLY A 110 8.48 6.97 -4.26
CA GLY A 110 9.55 5.99 -4.09
C GLY A 110 9.47 5.13 -2.84
N ASN A 111 8.39 5.22 -2.06
CA ASN A 111 8.19 4.32 -0.92
C ASN A 111 7.90 2.90 -1.43
N ARG A 112 8.54 1.91 -0.81
CA ARG A 112 8.33 0.52 -1.16
C ARG A 112 7.02 0.02 -0.59
N LEU A 113 6.28 -0.75 -1.40
CA LEU A 113 5.06 -1.43 -0.99
C LEU A 113 5.17 -2.91 -1.33
N GLU A 114 4.56 -3.74 -0.50
CA GLU A 114 4.44 -5.18 -0.76
C GLU A 114 2.97 -5.53 -0.83
N PHE A 115 2.60 -6.31 -1.85
CA PHE A 115 1.24 -6.84 -2.01
C PHE A 115 1.32 -8.36 -1.96
N LEU A 116 0.45 -9.00 -1.17
CA LEU A 116 0.54 -10.44 -0.98
C LEU A 116 -0.83 -11.09 -0.80
N GLU A 117 -0.88 -12.35 -1.20
CA GLU A 117 -2.07 -13.19 -1.05
C GLU A 117 -1.62 -14.59 -0.64
N ALA A 118 -2.28 -15.18 0.36
CA ALA A 118 -1.99 -16.54 0.76
C ALA A 118 -2.41 -17.50 -0.35
N MET A 119 -1.53 -18.43 -0.71
CA MET A 119 -1.85 -19.48 -1.66
C MET A 119 -2.65 -20.59 -0.98
N ALA A 120 -3.53 -21.24 -1.74
CA ALA A 120 -4.17 -22.45 -1.27
C ALA A 120 -3.09 -23.50 -0.97
N THR A 121 -3.13 -24.06 0.23
CA THR A 121 -2.15 -25.06 0.64
C THR A 121 -2.65 -26.46 0.32
N ALA A 122 -1.70 -27.41 0.18
CA ALA A 122 -2.06 -28.82 0.04
C ALA A 122 -2.89 -29.31 1.23
N SER A 123 -2.64 -28.79 2.44
CA SER A 123 -3.44 -29.12 3.62
C SER A 123 -4.88 -28.63 3.49
N ALA A 124 -5.09 -27.41 3.02
CA ALA A 124 -6.43 -26.88 2.81
C ALA A 124 -7.16 -27.67 1.72
N GLU A 125 -6.47 -27.99 0.64
CA GLU A 125 -7.04 -28.80 -0.44
C GLU A 125 -7.45 -30.18 0.02
N ARG A 126 -6.64 -30.82 0.86
CA ARG A 126 -6.95 -32.16 1.38
C ARG A 126 -8.13 -32.16 2.35
N ARG A 127 -8.41 -31.04 3.00
CA ARG A 127 -9.56 -30.90 3.89
C ARG A 127 -10.86 -30.61 3.17
N GLY A 128 -10.73 -30.19 1.93
CA GLY A 128 -11.87 -29.83 1.09
C GLY A 128 -12.61 -31.03 0.47
#